data_fae9b4f416e7fcb91d35c3176976dbf6
#
_entry.id   fae9b4f416e7fcb91d35c3176976dbf6
#
_cell.length_a   1.000
_cell.length_b   1.000
_cell.length_c   1.000
_cell.angle_alpha   90.00
_cell.angle_beta   90.00
_cell.angle_gamma   90.00
#
_symmetry.space_group_name_H-M   'P 1'
#
loop_
_entity.id
_entity.type
_entity.pdbx_description
1 polymer ?
#
loop_
_entity_poly.entity_id
_entity_poly.type
_entity_poly.pdbx_seq_one_letter_code
_entity_poly.pdbx_strand_id
1 'polypeptide(L)'
;MRKDVLFTSCFAALPLCMVSAASEQKPNIIFILCDDMGYGDLGCYGQQYISTPNIDRMAQEGMRFTQAYAGSPVSAPSRATIMTGQHSGHSHVRGNKEYWGDSPLMKYGDNDEYTVVGQEPYDPNHIILPEIMQKNGYTTGMFGKWAGGYEGSCSTPDKRGIDEYYGFICQFQAHLYYPNFLNRYSKSNGDTATIRITLDENIKYPMYGDDYKKRPQYSADLIHQEALKWIDSQDGSRPFYGFFTYTLPHAELVQPNDSILKQYKEKFFHDKTWGGSEGSRYNPAVHTHAEFAGMITRLDAYVGEILAKLKEKGLDKNTIVIFSSDNGPHEEGGADPEFFGRDGKLRGLKRQCYEGGIRIPFIVRWPGKVKAGTVQNDHQLAFYDIMPTFCELIGDKKFPK
;
A
#
# COMPACT_ATOMS: atom_id res chain seq x y z
N MET A 1 5.30 65.53 68.02
CA MET A 1 6.33 64.69 67.40
C MET A 1 5.67 63.48 66.86
N ARG A 2 5.31 63.44 65.55
CA ARG A 2 4.78 62.31 64.82
C ARG A 2 5.92 61.73 64.03
N LYS A 3 6.16 60.40 64.16
CA LYS A 3 7.11 59.65 63.36
C LYS A 3 6.36 59.00 62.21
N ASP A 4 6.64 59.44 61.02
CA ASP A 4 6.15 58.83 59.78
C ASP A 4 6.97 57.54 59.46
N VAL A 5 6.30 56.42 59.34
CA VAL A 5 6.87 55.14 58.91
C VAL A 5 6.58 54.95 57.43
N LEU A 6 7.61 55.08 56.61
CA LEU A 6 7.52 54.72 55.16
C LEU A 6 7.48 53.15 54.98
N PHE A 7 6.43 52.66 54.43
CA PHE A 7 6.35 51.28 53.94
C PHE A 7 6.86 51.26 52.48
N THR A 8 8.00 50.64 52.28
CA THR A 8 8.53 50.37 50.94
C THR A 8 8.02 49.02 50.50
N SER A 9 7.06 48.98 49.52
CA SER A 9 6.54 47.76 48.91
C SER A 9 7.51 47.28 47.84
N CYS A 10 8.26 46.21 48.12
CA CYS A 10 8.99 45.47 47.10
C CYS A 10 8.02 44.58 46.27
N PHE A 11 7.70 45.01 45.07
CA PHE A 11 7.08 44.12 44.08
C PHE A 11 8.14 43.20 43.52
N ALA A 12 8.16 41.94 43.95
CA ALA A 12 8.92 40.89 43.32
C ALA A 12 8.18 40.47 42.01
N ALA A 13 8.72 40.90 40.87
CA ALA A 13 8.26 40.43 39.57
C ALA A 13 8.69 38.96 39.39
N LEU A 14 7.77 38.04 39.57
CA LEU A 14 7.94 36.65 39.16
C LEU A 14 7.93 36.57 37.62
N PRO A 15 8.93 35.96 36.98
CA PRO A 15 8.88 35.73 35.54
C PRO A 15 7.76 34.74 35.28
N LEU A 16 6.70 35.17 34.58
CA LEU A 16 5.74 34.26 33.94
C LEU A 16 6.50 33.47 32.86
N CYS A 17 6.97 32.29 33.22
CA CYS A 17 7.31 31.28 32.21
C CYS A 17 6.02 30.94 31.46
N MET A 18 5.80 31.58 30.31
CA MET A 18 4.85 31.08 29.32
C MET A 18 5.36 29.72 28.88
N VAL A 19 4.82 28.67 29.49
CA VAL A 19 4.88 27.33 28.91
C VAL A 19 4.03 27.43 27.66
N SER A 20 4.69 27.72 26.53
CA SER A 20 4.10 27.52 25.23
C SER A 20 3.69 26.04 25.19
N ALA A 21 2.41 25.77 25.24
CA ALA A 21 1.91 24.45 24.92
C ALA A 21 2.36 24.20 23.48
N ALA A 22 3.43 23.42 23.31
CA ALA A 22 3.85 22.96 21.99
C ALA A 22 2.62 22.27 21.40
N SER A 23 2.08 22.81 20.31
CA SER A 23 1.00 22.16 19.58
C SER A 23 1.50 20.75 19.25
N GLU A 24 0.75 19.74 19.67
CA GLU A 24 1.15 18.36 19.41
C GLU A 24 1.37 18.21 17.90
N GLN A 25 2.59 17.83 17.50
CA GLN A 25 2.96 17.74 16.10
C GLN A 25 2.08 16.68 15.44
N LYS A 26 1.44 17.01 14.32
CA LYS A 26 0.66 16.05 13.55
C LYS A 26 1.50 14.81 13.22
N PRO A 27 0.98 13.60 13.38
CA PRO A 27 1.75 12.38 13.09
C PRO A 27 2.00 12.23 11.59
N ASN A 28 3.13 11.65 11.24
CA ASN A 28 3.33 11.09 9.91
C ASN A 28 2.51 9.81 9.78
N ILE A 29 2.09 9.48 8.58
CA ILE A 29 1.30 8.27 8.30
C ILE A 29 1.91 7.55 7.11
N ILE A 30 2.22 6.27 7.27
CA ILE A 30 2.54 5.35 6.18
C ILE A 30 1.49 4.25 6.19
N PHE A 31 0.77 4.10 5.07
CA PHE A 31 -0.14 2.99 4.86
C PHE A 31 0.44 2.07 3.78
N ILE A 32 0.83 0.86 4.18
CA ILE A 32 1.32 -0.20 3.32
C ILE A 32 0.15 -1.11 2.98
N LEU A 33 -0.25 -1.12 1.72
CA LEU A 33 -1.35 -1.92 1.20
C LEU A 33 -0.81 -2.91 0.18
N CYS A 34 -0.88 -4.19 0.47
CA CYS A 34 -0.56 -5.24 -0.49
C CYS A 34 -1.79 -5.66 -1.32
N ASP A 35 -1.57 -6.48 -2.33
CA ASP A 35 -2.57 -6.89 -3.30
C ASP A 35 -2.84 -8.40 -3.16
N ASP A 36 -4.09 -8.79 -2.87
CA ASP A 36 -4.53 -10.19 -2.76
C ASP A 36 -3.87 -11.02 -1.63
N MET A 37 -3.37 -10.41 -0.57
CA MET A 37 -2.83 -11.15 0.57
C MET A 37 -3.96 -11.69 1.44
N GLY A 38 -3.96 -12.99 1.65
CA GLY A 38 -4.93 -13.66 2.50
C GLY A 38 -4.75 -13.39 3.99
N TYR A 39 -5.81 -13.59 4.77
CA TYR A 39 -5.79 -13.46 6.21
C TYR A 39 -4.73 -14.36 6.87
N GLY A 40 -4.52 -15.57 6.33
CA GLY A 40 -3.58 -16.56 6.84
C GLY A 40 -2.16 -16.50 6.25
N ASP A 41 -1.80 -15.46 5.48
CA ASP A 41 -0.51 -15.42 4.77
C ASP A 41 0.68 -14.95 5.65
N LEU A 42 0.43 -14.43 6.85
CA LEU A 42 1.45 -13.89 7.75
C LEU A 42 1.67 -14.76 8.99
N GLY A 43 2.91 -14.85 9.47
CA GLY A 43 3.26 -15.61 10.69
C GLY A 43 2.42 -15.22 11.90
N CYS A 44 2.22 -13.91 12.14
CA CYS A 44 1.38 -13.39 13.22
C CYS A 44 -0.13 -13.71 13.08
N TYR A 45 -0.55 -14.20 11.91
CA TYR A 45 -1.91 -14.71 11.65
C TYR A 45 -1.95 -16.24 11.46
N GLY A 46 -0.83 -16.94 11.71
CA GLY A 46 -0.79 -18.41 11.79
C GLY A 46 -0.10 -19.11 10.61
N GLN A 47 0.51 -18.37 9.68
CA GLN A 47 1.29 -18.94 8.58
C GLN A 47 2.51 -19.72 9.09
N GLN A 48 2.70 -20.93 8.56
CA GLN A 48 3.79 -21.82 8.98
C GLN A 48 4.84 -22.08 7.87
N TYR A 49 4.47 -21.85 6.64
CA TYR A 49 5.33 -22.14 5.48
C TYR A 49 6.11 -20.92 4.98
N ILE A 50 5.60 -19.70 5.23
CA ILE A 50 6.15 -18.45 4.73
C ILE A 50 6.72 -17.65 5.89
N SER A 51 7.91 -17.10 5.71
CA SER A 51 8.61 -16.33 6.74
C SER A 51 8.30 -14.84 6.60
N THR A 52 7.75 -14.24 7.67
CA THR A 52 7.40 -12.80 7.72
C THR A 52 7.88 -12.12 9.00
N PRO A 53 9.19 -12.22 9.34
CA PRO A 53 9.69 -11.80 10.66
C PRO A 53 9.57 -10.28 10.91
N ASN A 54 9.60 -9.45 9.88
CA ASN A 54 9.50 -8.00 10.01
C ASN A 54 8.06 -7.55 10.27
N ILE A 55 7.09 -8.11 9.55
CA ILE A 55 5.67 -7.84 9.74
C ILE A 55 5.22 -8.43 11.08
N ASP A 56 5.70 -9.62 11.46
CA ASP A 56 5.41 -10.24 12.75
C ASP A 56 5.95 -9.39 13.91
N ARG A 57 7.16 -8.82 13.76
CA ARG A 57 7.71 -7.87 14.72
C ARG A 57 6.90 -6.57 14.74
N MET A 58 6.45 -6.05 13.60
CA MET A 58 5.56 -4.88 13.55
C MET A 58 4.27 -5.13 14.35
N ALA A 59 3.69 -6.32 14.27
CA ALA A 59 2.53 -6.72 15.06
C ALA A 59 2.85 -6.81 16.57
N GLN A 60 4.03 -7.31 16.94
CA GLN A 60 4.49 -7.36 18.33
C GLN A 60 4.76 -5.97 18.91
N GLU A 61 5.28 -5.03 18.11
CA GLU A 61 5.53 -3.65 18.49
C GLU A 61 4.29 -2.74 18.41
N GLY A 62 3.17 -3.27 17.90
CA GLY A 62 1.93 -2.55 17.64
C GLY A 62 0.67 -3.30 18.06
N MET A 63 -0.38 -3.12 17.28
CA MET A 63 -1.69 -3.74 17.46
C MET A 63 -2.07 -4.51 16.20
N ARG A 64 -2.52 -5.75 16.38
CA ARG A 64 -3.05 -6.63 15.33
C ARG A 64 -4.56 -6.77 15.50
N PHE A 65 -5.30 -6.55 14.41
CA PHE A 65 -6.75 -6.72 14.38
C PHE A 65 -7.13 -8.10 13.87
N THR A 66 -8.11 -8.73 14.48
CA THR A 66 -8.65 -10.02 14.04
C THR A 66 -9.93 -9.87 13.22
N GLN A 67 -10.56 -8.70 13.26
CA GLN A 67 -11.80 -8.39 12.56
C GLN A 67 -11.66 -7.11 11.74
N ALA A 68 -10.74 -7.11 10.75
CA ALA A 68 -10.61 -6.03 9.79
C ALA A 68 -11.09 -6.47 8.41
N TYR A 69 -11.83 -5.59 7.74
CA TYR A 69 -12.53 -5.90 6.51
C TYR A 69 -12.15 -4.95 5.37
N ALA A 70 -11.85 -5.53 4.22
CA ALA A 70 -11.73 -4.82 2.97
C ALA A 70 -13.10 -4.23 2.55
N GLY A 71 -13.07 -3.16 1.76
CA GLY A 71 -14.29 -2.54 1.27
C GLY A 71 -15.03 -3.34 0.19
N SER A 72 -14.36 -4.31 -0.41
CA SER A 72 -14.88 -5.19 -1.46
C SER A 72 -13.97 -6.41 -1.60
N PRO A 73 -14.46 -7.56 -2.11
CA PRO A 73 -13.62 -8.73 -2.34
C PRO A 73 -12.74 -8.63 -3.61
N VAL A 74 -12.58 -7.43 -4.19
CA VAL A 74 -11.71 -7.16 -5.35
C VAL A 74 -11.08 -5.76 -5.26
N SER A 75 -9.93 -5.60 -5.93
CA SER A 75 -9.01 -4.48 -5.74
C SER A 75 -9.58 -3.09 -5.99
N ALA A 76 -10.07 -2.76 -7.19
CA ALA A 76 -10.43 -1.38 -7.51
C ALA A 76 -11.54 -0.81 -6.60
N PRO A 77 -12.68 -1.49 -6.37
CA PRO A 77 -13.70 -0.98 -5.45
C PRO A 77 -13.25 -0.99 -3.99
N SER A 78 -12.40 -1.94 -3.56
CA SER A 78 -11.87 -1.94 -2.21
C SER A 78 -10.94 -0.76 -1.96
N ARG A 79 -10.01 -0.47 -2.88
CA ARG A 79 -9.13 0.71 -2.83
C ARG A 79 -9.93 2.00 -2.86
N ALA A 80 -11.02 2.05 -3.63
CA ALA A 80 -11.93 3.20 -3.66
C ALA A 80 -12.56 3.49 -2.30
N THR A 81 -12.86 2.48 -1.48
CA THR A 81 -13.39 2.72 -0.12
C THR A 81 -12.39 3.37 0.81
N ILE A 82 -11.07 3.03 0.70
CA ILE A 82 -10.01 3.73 1.43
C ILE A 82 -9.92 5.19 0.96
N MET A 83 -9.90 5.39 -0.34
CA MET A 83 -9.69 6.70 -0.95
C MET A 83 -10.85 7.66 -0.69
N THR A 84 -12.09 7.17 -0.66
CA THR A 84 -13.29 8.01 -0.59
C THR A 84 -13.96 8.02 0.79
N GLY A 85 -13.62 7.08 1.69
CA GLY A 85 -14.36 6.87 2.93
C GLY A 85 -15.80 6.40 2.72
N GLN A 86 -16.15 5.98 1.51
CA GLN A 86 -17.50 5.55 1.15
C GLN A 86 -17.61 4.03 1.15
N HIS A 87 -18.67 3.52 1.75
CA HIS A 87 -19.05 2.12 1.59
C HIS A 87 -19.27 1.77 0.10
N SER A 88 -18.89 0.58 -0.34
CA SER A 88 -18.97 0.14 -1.74
C SER A 88 -20.36 0.30 -2.39
N GLY A 89 -21.44 0.31 -1.61
CA GLY A 89 -22.80 0.62 -2.08
C GLY A 89 -23.02 2.08 -2.50
N HIS A 90 -22.17 3.01 -2.03
CA HIS A 90 -22.24 4.45 -2.34
C HIS A 90 -21.05 4.93 -3.18
N SER A 91 -19.96 4.16 -3.23
CA SER A 91 -18.79 4.49 -4.03
C SER A 91 -19.13 4.51 -5.53
N HIS A 92 -18.49 5.43 -6.27
CA HIS A 92 -18.56 5.49 -7.73
C HIS A 92 -17.93 4.25 -8.36
N VAL A 93 -16.76 3.85 -7.87
CA VAL A 93 -16.04 2.65 -8.35
C VAL A 93 -16.58 1.41 -7.61
N ARG A 94 -17.36 0.57 -8.31
CA ARG A 94 -18.04 -0.59 -7.74
C ARG A 94 -17.52 -1.94 -8.23
N GLY A 95 -16.53 -1.94 -9.12
CA GLY A 95 -15.94 -3.14 -9.71
C GLY A 95 -14.62 -2.82 -10.41
N ASN A 96 -13.97 -3.86 -10.91
CA ASN A 96 -12.77 -3.74 -11.73
C ASN A 96 -13.15 -3.38 -13.19
N LYS A 97 -13.87 -2.28 -13.38
CA LYS A 97 -14.22 -1.82 -14.72
C LYS A 97 -12.98 -1.32 -15.43
N GLU A 98 -12.66 -1.95 -16.55
CA GLU A 98 -11.49 -1.65 -17.37
C GLU A 98 -11.85 -0.68 -18.50
N TYR A 99 -10.91 0.21 -18.80
CA TYR A 99 -10.95 1.07 -19.97
C TYR A 99 -9.93 0.57 -20.99
N TRP A 100 -10.37 0.48 -22.24
CA TRP A 100 -9.60 -0.02 -23.36
C TRP A 100 -9.19 1.15 -24.25
N GLY A 101 -7.97 1.14 -24.75
CA GLY A 101 -7.44 2.19 -25.60
C GLY A 101 -6.26 1.72 -26.43
N ASP A 102 -5.80 2.58 -27.32
CA ASP A 102 -4.59 2.35 -28.09
C ASP A 102 -3.35 2.66 -27.22
N SER A 103 -2.54 1.64 -27.00
CA SER A 103 -1.25 1.80 -26.31
C SER A 103 -0.17 1.05 -27.06
N PRO A 104 0.80 1.76 -27.67
CA PRO A 104 1.87 1.12 -28.44
C PRO A 104 2.77 0.24 -27.55
N LEU A 105 2.69 0.39 -26.22
CA LEU A 105 3.57 -0.27 -25.26
C LEU A 105 2.94 -1.46 -24.54
N MET A 106 1.63 -1.67 -24.67
CA MET A 106 0.91 -2.79 -24.06
C MET A 106 -0.05 -3.42 -25.05
N LYS A 107 0.50 -4.16 -25.99
CA LYS A 107 -0.30 -4.94 -26.95
C LYS A 107 -0.47 -6.35 -26.42
N TYR A 108 -1.70 -6.85 -26.39
CA TYR A 108 -2.05 -8.19 -25.94
C TYR A 108 -2.56 -9.05 -27.09
N GLY A 109 -1.92 -10.23 -27.26
CA GLY A 109 -2.33 -11.24 -28.24
C GLY A 109 -1.98 -10.88 -29.69
N ASP A 110 -2.43 -11.73 -30.62
CA ASP A 110 -2.19 -11.58 -32.06
C ASP A 110 -3.01 -10.45 -32.70
N ASN A 111 -4.00 -9.91 -31.98
CA ASN A 111 -4.84 -8.80 -32.40
C ASN A 111 -4.41 -7.52 -31.70
N ASP A 112 -3.54 -6.79 -32.31
CA ASP A 112 -2.90 -5.55 -31.88
C ASP A 112 -3.87 -4.36 -31.59
N GLU A 113 -5.19 -4.56 -31.55
CA GLU A 113 -6.13 -3.45 -31.65
C GLU A 113 -6.52 -2.77 -30.34
N TYR A 114 -6.54 -3.49 -29.20
CA TYR A 114 -6.98 -2.87 -27.93
C TYR A 114 -6.22 -3.39 -26.71
N THR A 115 -5.86 -2.46 -25.85
CA THR A 115 -5.16 -2.71 -24.59
C THR A 115 -5.94 -2.11 -23.43
N VAL A 116 -5.93 -2.78 -22.26
CA VAL A 116 -6.42 -2.17 -21.02
C VAL A 116 -5.48 -1.04 -20.62
N VAL A 117 -5.98 0.19 -20.67
CA VAL A 117 -5.17 1.40 -20.36
C VAL A 117 -5.34 1.87 -18.92
N GLY A 118 -6.32 1.34 -18.19
CA GLY A 118 -6.57 1.66 -16.79
C GLY A 118 -7.97 1.24 -16.34
N GLN A 119 -8.40 1.81 -15.23
CA GLN A 119 -9.67 1.50 -14.57
C GLN A 119 -10.57 2.72 -14.52
N GLU A 120 -11.78 2.54 -13.96
CA GLU A 120 -12.74 3.61 -13.74
C GLU A 120 -12.13 4.71 -12.87
N PRO A 121 -12.10 5.98 -13.37
CA PRO A 121 -11.57 7.11 -12.60
C PRO A 121 -12.40 7.35 -11.32
N TYR A 122 -11.75 7.82 -10.26
CA TYR A 122 -12.50 8.38 -9.12
C TYR A 122 -13.29 9.60 -9.59
N ASP A 123 -14.50 9.76 -9.05
CA ASP A 123 -15.36 10.90 -9.36
C ASP A 123 -14.63 12.22 -9.03
N PRO A 124 -14.46 13.14 -10.00
CA PRO A 124 -13.76 14.40 -9.77
C PRO A 124 -14.49 15.33 -8.77
N ASN A 125 -15.79 15.10 -8.54
CA ASN A 125 -16.58 15.88 -7.57
C ASN A 125 -16.45 15.36 -6.13
N HIS A 126 -15.90 14.16 -5.93
CA HIS A 126 -15.63 13.61 -4.62
C HIS A 126 -14.16 13.81 -4.23
N ILE A 127 -13.95 14.46 -3.10
CA ILE A 127 -12.61 14.58 -2.51
C ILE A 127 -12.12 13.20 -2.04
N ILE A 128 -10.86 12.88 -2.30
CA ILE A 128 -10.25 11.63 -1.85
C ILE A 128 -9.19 11.89 -0.76
N LEU A 129 -8.82 10.84 -0.05
CA LEU A 129 -7.96 10.92 1.12
C LEU A 129 -6.64 11.70 0.89
N PRO A 130 -5.87 11.47 -0.20
CA PRO A 130 -4.65 12.25 -0.43
C PRO A 130 -4.90 13.75 -0.57
N GLU A 131 -6.01 14.17 -1.18
CA GLU A 131 -6.37 15.59 -1.32
C GLU A 131 -6.68 16.22 0.05
N ILE A 132 -7.31 15.45 0.97
CA ILE A 132 -7.54 15.89 2.35
C ILE A 132 -6.21 16.05 3.08
N MET A 133 -5.32 15.08 2.97
CA MET A 133 -4.00 15.14 3.60
C MET A 133 -3.18 16.33 3.10
N GLN A 134 -3.13 16.55 1.80
CA GLN A 134 -2.44 17.69 1.18
C GLN A 134 -3.02 19.05 1.65
N LYS A 135 -4.35 19.20 1.68
CA LYS A 135 -5.03 20.39 2.21
C LYS A 135 -4.73 20.66 3.69
N ASN A 136 -4.42 19.62 4.45
CA ASN A 136 -4.05 19.71 5.86
C ASN A 136 -2.54 19.89 6.10
N GLY A 137 -1.77 20.16 5.05
CA GLY A 137 -0.35 20.51 5.11
C GLY A 137 0.61 19.31 5.06
N TYR A 138 0.12 18.12 4.74
CA TYR A 138 0.96 16.94 4.55
C TYR A 138 1.69 16.98 3.21
N THR A 139 2.92 16.50 3.18
CA THR A 139 3.55 16.05 1.95
C THR A 139 3.01 14.66 1.61
N THR A 140 2.58 14.44 0.36
CA THR A 140 1.91 13.21 -0.03
C THR A 140 2.74 12.42 -1.03
N GLY A 141 2.97 11.13 -0.74
CA GLY A 141 3.66 10.21 -1.64
C GLY A 141 2.88 8.93 -1.84
N MET A 142 2.85 8.42 -3.08
CA MET A 142 2.25 7.14 -3.39
C MET A 142 3.15 6.31 -4.29
N PHE A 143 3.40 5.06 -3.87
CA PHE A 143 4.34 4.17 -4.57
C PHE A 143 3.67 2.82 -4.79
N GLY A 144 3.45 2.46 -6.08
CA GLY A 144 2.81 1.22 -6.49
C GLY A 144 1.58 1.40 -7.37
N LYS A 145 0.56 0.59 -7.13
CA LYS A 145 -0.65 0.47 -7.93
C LYS A 145 -1.68 1.56 -7.59
N TRP A 146 -2.02 2.41 -8.57
CA TRP A 146 -3.05 3.46 -8.43
C TRP A 146 -4.48 2.89 -8.50
N ALA A 147 -4.82 2.23 -9.59
CA ALA A 147 -6.11 1.57 -9.82
C ALA A 147 -7.36 2.48 -9.75
N GLY A 148 -7.22 3.78 -9.98
CA GLY A 148 -8.30 4.76 -9.88
C GLY A 148 -8.37 5.72 -11.06
N GLY A 149 -8.09 5.22 -12.28
CA GLY A 149 -8.11 5.99 -13.51
C GLY A 149 -7.24 5.38 -14.60
N TYR A 150 -6.98 6.17 -15.63
CA TYR A 150 -6.10 5.84 -16.75
C TYR A 150 -5.33 7.09 -17.16
N GLU A 151 -4.26 6.95 -17.93
CA GLU A 151 -3.47 8.09 -18.41
C GLU A 151 -4.33 9.09 -19.18
N GLY A 152 -4.23 10.36 -18.82
CA GLY A 152 -5.05 11.45 -19.38
C GLY A 152 -6.44 11.61 -18.75
N SER A 153 -6.89 10.70 -17.89
CA SER A 153 -8.17 10.83 -17.17
C SER A 153 -8.16 12.00 -16.18
N CYS A 154 -9.34 12.32 -15.61
CA CYS A 154 -9.46 13.31 -14.54
C CYS A 154 -8.90 12.83 -13.19
N SER A 155 -8.51 11.57 -13.10
CA SER A 155 -8.11 10.92 -11.85
C SER A 155 -6.75 10.22 -12.00
N THR A 156 -5.73 10.97 -12.38
CA THR A 156 -4.31 10.58 -12.27
C THR A 156 -3.71 11.11 -10.98
N PRO A 157 -2.63 10.53 -10.45
CA PRO A 157 -2.04 10.94 -9.17
C PRO A 157 -1.75 12.45 -9.05
N ASP A 158 -1.19 13.06 -10.10
CA ASP A 158 -0.92 14.51 -10.20
C ASP A 158 -2.15 15.40 -10.00
N LYS A 159 -3.35 14.91 -10.35
CA LYS A 159 -4.62 15.63 -10.22
C LYS A 159 -5.37 15.36 -8.91
N ARG A 160 -4.94 14.39 -8.14
CA ARG A 160 -5.68 13.87 -6.99
C ARG A 160 -4.88 13.92 -5.68
N GLY A 161 -4.12 15.02 -5.49
CA GLY A 161 -3.49 15.34 -4.21
C GLY A 161 -2.25 14.52 -3.87
N ILE A 162 -1.57 13.94 -4.86
CA ILE A 162 -0.28 13.27 -4.69
C ILE A 162 0.83 14.23 -5.15
N ASP A 163 1.83 14.47 -4.30
CA ASP A 163 3.00 15.28 -4.63
C ASP A 163 4.11 14.45 -5.31
N GLU A 164 4.28 13.18 -4.91
CA GLU A 164 5.28 12.26 -5.47
C GLU A 164 4.65 10.89 -5.76
N TYR A 165 4.80 10.40 -6.97
CA TYR A 165 4.25 9.12 -7.43
C TYR A 165 5.25 8.33 -8.27
N TYR A 166 5.33 7.02 -7.99
CA TYR A 166 6.03 6.09 -8.87
C TYR A 166 5.36 4.70 -8.82
N GLY A 167 4.93 4.19 -9.98
CA GLY A 167 4.23 2.91 -10.03
C GLY A 167 3.39 2.69 -11.28
N PHE A 168 2.24 2.05 -11.11
CA PHE A 168 1.32 1.67 -12.18
C PHE A 168 0.00 2.43 -12.07
N ILE A 169 -0.35 3.22 -13.08
CA ILE A 169 -1.71 3.78 -13.16
C ILE A 169 -2.72 2.66 -13.42
N CYS A 170 -2.45 1.80 -14.39
CA CYS A 170 -3.28 0.67 -14.76
C CYS A 170 -3.06 -0.52 -13.82
N GLN A 171 -4.12 -0.99 -13.13
CA GLN A 171 -4.00 -2.19 -12.29
C GLN A 171 -3.70 -3.44 -13.08
N PHE A 172 -4.13 -3.52 -14.34
CA PHE A 172 -3.85 -4.65 -15.21
C PHE A 172 -2.36 -4.77 -15.53
N GLN A 173 -1.71 -3.64 -15.85
CA GLN A 173 -0.25 -3.58 -16.04
C GLN A 173 0.50 -3.93 -14.75
N ALA A 174 -0.06 -3.60 -13.59
CA ALA A 174 0.54 -3.90 -12.30
C ALA A 174 0.71 -5.41 -12.01
N HIS A 175 0.04 -6.28 -12.77
CA HIS A 175 0.22 -7.72 -12.70
C HIS A 175 1.49 -8.22 -13.42
N LEU A 176 2.19 -7.31 -14.10
CA LEU A 176 3.42 -7.60 -14.84
C LEU A 176 4.61 -7.10 -14.02
N TYR A 177 5.38 -8.00 -13.41
CA TYR A 177 6.48 -7.61 -12.54
C TYR A 177 7.75 -7.18 -13.27
N TYR A 178 7.83 -7.46 -14.58
CA TYR A 178 8.89 -6.98 -15.48
C TYR A 178 8.29 -6.16 -16.62
N PRO A 179 7.67 -5.01 -16.31
CA PRO A 179 6.97 -4.21 -17.31
C PRO A 179 7.93 -3.46 -18.22
N ASN A 180 7.42 -3.00 -19.36
CA ASN A 180 8.16 -2.13 -20.27
C ASN A 180 8.24 -0.68 -19.80
N PHE A 181 7.34 -0.22 -18.93
CA PHE A 181 7.37 1.11 -18.34
C PHE A 181 6.68 1.14 -16.96
N LEU A 182 6.99 2.18 -16.20
CA LEU A 182 6.27 2.62 -15.01
C LEU A 182 5.85 4.08 -15.20
N ASN A 183 4.94 4.55 -14.36
CA ASN A 183 4.51 5.95 -14.36
C ASN A 183 5.15 6.70 -13.19
N ARG A 184 5.51 7.96 -13.44
CA ARG A 184 6.07 8.88 -12.43
C ARG A 184 5.37 10.23 -12.48
N TYR A 185 5.21 10.82 -11.31
CA TYR A 185 4.94 12.23 -11.11
C TYR A 185 5.75 12.73 -9.92
N SER A 186 6.46 13.83 -10.09
CA SER A 186 7.25 14.45 -9.03
C SER A 186 7.07 15.96 -9.07
N LYS A 187 6.31 16.47 -8.13
CA LYS A 187 6.10 17.90 -7.95
C LYS A 187 7.41 18.61 -7.57
N SER A 188 8.25 17.95 -6.79
CA SER A 188 9.56 18.49 -6.39
C SER A 188 10.51 18.65 -7.57
N ASN A 189 10.38 17.82 -8.61
CA ASN A 189 11.14 17.93 -9.86
C ASN A 189 10.49 18.87 -10.88
N GLY A 190 9.32 19.46 -10.57
CA GLY A 190 8.60 20.36 -11.46
C GLY A 190 7.80 19.66 -12.57
N ASP A 191 7.49 18.36 -12.40
CA ASP A 191 6.60 17.65 -13.33
C ASP A 191 5.23 18.32 -13.36
N THR A 192 4.64 18.50 -14.54
CA THR A 192 3.31 19.11 -14.73
C THR A 192 2.20 18.09 -14.90
N ALA A 193 2.55 16.82 -15.14
CA ALA A 193 1.64 15.70 -15.31
C ALA A 193 2.35 14.38 -15.00
N THR A 194 1.57 13.33 -14.79
CA THR A 194 2.11 11.96 -14.70
C THR A 194 2.64 11.52 -16.07
N ILE A 195 3.88 11.06 -16.12
CA ILE A 195 4.59 10.63 -17.31
C ILE A 195 4.99 9.16 -17.25
N ARG A 196 5.26 8.55 -18.40
CA ARG A 196 5.84 7.20 -18.51
C ARG A 196 7.36 7.25 -18.37
N ILE A 197 7.90 6.29 -17.62
CA ILE A 197 9.35 6.01 -17.54
C ILE A 197 9.58 4.67 -18.21
N THR A 198 10.15 4.67 -19.39
CA THR A 198 10.47 3.45 -20.13
C THR A 198 11.56 2.66 -19.41
N LEU A 199 11.32 1.38 -19.20
CA LEU A 199 12.28 0.42 -18.64
C LEU A 199 12.91 -0.43 -19.74
N ASP A 200 12.12 -0.91 -20.69
CA ASP A 200 12.59 -1.69 -21.84
C ASP A 200 11.58 -1.57 -23.00
N GLU A 201 12.01 -0.98 -24.11
CA GLU A 201 11.21 -0.76 -25.31
C GLU A 201 10.95 -2.05 -26.11
N ASN A 202 11.76 -3.10 -25.92
CA ASN A 202 11.72 -4.32 -26.72
C ASN A 202 10.76 -5.38 -26.14
N ILE A 203 10.03 -5.04 -25.08
CA ILE A 203 9.11 -5.98 -24.46
C ILE A 203 7.84 -6.14 -25.27
N LYS A 204 7.59 -7.37 -25.70
CA LYS A 204 6.29 -7.80 -26.24
C LYS A 204 5.58 -8.68 -25.20
N TYR A 205 4.32 -8.47 -25.00
CA TYR A 205 3.47 -9.30 -24.14
C TYR A 205 2.46 -10.12 -24.96
N PRO A 206 2.07 -11.32 -24.50
CA PRO A 206 2.58 -12.05 -23.34
C PRO A 206 4.02 -12.56 -23.58
N MET A 207 4.79 -12.65 -22.53
CA MET A 207 6.12 -13.24 -22.58
C MET A 207 6.08 -14.64 -22.03
N TYR A 208 6.14 -15.61 -22.90
CA TYR A 208 6.21 -17.01 -22.52
C TYR A 208 7.65 -17.45 -22.26
N GLY A 209 7.83 -18.24 -21.19
CA GLY A 209 9.12 -18.80 -20.82
C GLY A 209 9.90 -17.97 -19.78
N ASP A 210 11.11 -18.45 -19.43
CA ASP A 210 11.93 -17.86 -18.36
C ASP A 210 12.75 -16.64 -18.78
N ASP A 211 12.63 -16.19 -20.02
CA ASP A 211 13.49 -15.12 -20.55
C ASP A 211 13.23 -13.75 -19.90
N TYR A 212 11.99 -13.49 -19.47
CA TYR A 212 11.66 -12.26 -18.74
C TYR A 212 12.35 -12.19 -17.37
N LYS A 213 12.63 -13.33 -16.72
CA LYS A 213 13.35 -13.41 -15.45
C LYS A 213 14.85 -13.01 -15.56
N LYS A 214 15.38 -12.95 -16.77
CA LYS A 214 16.75 -12.48 -17.03
C LYS A 214 16.84 -10.95 -17.03
N ARG A 215 15.73 -10.23 -16.95
CA ARG A 215 15.70 -8.77 -16.91
C ARG A 215 16.12 -8.27 -15.54
N PRO A 216 16.91 -7.19 -15.51
CA PRO A 216 17.42 -6.65 -14.24
C PRO A 216 16.39 -5.83 -13.44
N GLN A 217 15.24 -5.47 -14.06
CA GLN A 217 14.34 -4.46 -13.51
C GLN A 217 13.01 -5.07 -13.06
N TYR A 218 13.02 -5.59 -11.84
CA TYR A 218 11.82 -6.04 -11.15
C TYR A 218 11.07 -4.84 -10.59
N SER A 219 9.85 -4.61 -11.04
CA SER A 219 9.09 -3.39 -10.73
C SER A 219 8.82 -3.18 -9.25
N ALA A 220 8.62 -4.26 -8.48
CA ALA A 220 8.38 -4.14 -7.05
C ALA A 220 9.62 -3.60 -6.31
N ASP A 221 10.86 -4.04 -6.71
CA ASP A 221 12.10 -3.50 -6.15
C ASP A 221 12.30 -2.03 -6.53
N LEU A 222 12.01 -1.65 -7.79
CA LEU A 222 12.10 -0.25 -8.24
C LEU A 222 11.15 0.66 -7.48
N ILE A 223 9.89 0.24 -7.32
CA ILE A 223 8.87 0.98 -6.58
C ILE A 223 9.28 1.14 -5.12
N HIS A 224 9.80 0.07 -4.51
CA HIS A 224 10.27 0.11 -3.14
C HIS A 224 11.46 1.04 -2.94
N GLN A 225 12.43 1.03 -3.85
CA GLN A 225 13.58 1.94 -3.82
C GLN A 225 13.14 3.41 -3.89
N GLU A 226 12.18 3.75 -4.75
CA GLU A 226 11.63 5.11 -4.82
C GLU A 226 10.87 5.49 -3.55
N ALA A 227 10.12 4.57 -2.95
CA ALA A 227 9.46 4.78 -1.65
C ALA A 227 10.49 5.08 -0.54
N LEU A 228 11.60 4.34 -0.48
CA LEU A 228 12.68 4.59 0.49
C LEU A 228 13.38 5.93 0.26
N LYS A 229 13.66 6.30 -1.00
CA LYS A 229 14.21 7.63 -1.35
C LYS A 229 13.28 8.74 -0.92
N TRP A 230 11.97 8.56 -1.10
CA TRP A 230 10.99 9.53 -0.66
C TRP A 230 10.94 9.66 0.87
N ILE A 231 10.99 8.57 1.63
CA ILE A 231 11.12 8.64 3.10
C ILE A 231 12.42 9.35 3.48
N ASP A 232 13.52 9.07 2.79
CA ASP A 232 14.82 9.67 3.06
C ASP A 232 14.83 11.18 2.81
N SER A 233 14.03 11.68 1.88
CA SER A 233 13.86 13.11 1.59
C SER A 233 13.05 13.86 2.67
N GLN A 234 12.35 13.17 3.58
CA GLN A 234 11.57 13.81 4.64
C GLN A 234 12.50 14.32 5.76
N ASP A 235 12.43 15.60 6.06
CA ASP A 235 13.28 16.28 7.07
C ASP A 235 12.57 16.49 8.41
N GLY A 236 11.31 16.06 8.53
CA GLY A 236 10.48 16.23 9.72
C GLY A 236 9.90 17.65 9.92
N SER A 237 10.16 18.60 9.02
CA SER A 237 9.61 19.95 9.07
C SER A 237 8.10 20.00 8.80
N ARG A 238 7.61 19.05 8.00
CA ARG A 238 6.19 18.87 7.66
C ARG A 238 5.78 17.43 7.91
N PRO A 239 4.53 17.17 8.32
CA PRO A 239 4.02 15.82 8.37
C PRO A 239 3.89 15.27 6.94
N PHE A 240 4.01 13.94 6.81
CA PHE A 240 3.86 13.27 5.52
C PHE A 240 2.83 12.13 5.57
N TYR A 241 2.21 11.89 4.44
CA TYR A 241 1.33 10.77 4.18
C TYR A 241 1.89 9.94 3.02
N GLY A 242 2.35 8.73 3.31
CA GLY A 242 2.81 7.75 2.35
C GLY A 242 1.78 6.64 2.15
N PHE A 243 1.38 6.39 0.91
CA PHE A 243 0.51 5.28 0.56
C PHE A 243 1.27 4.31 -0.35
N PHE A 244 1.79 3.22 0.23
CA PHE A 244 2.63 2.25 -0.46
C PHE A 244 1.79 1.05 -0.88
N THR A 245 1.43 1.00 -2.15
CA THR A 245 0.46 0.07 -2.72
C THR A 245 1.16 -1.00 -3.54
N TYR A 246 1.89 -1.89 -2.85
CA TYR A 246 2.61 -2.98 -3.48
C TYR A 246 1.67 -3.97 -4.16
N THR A 247 2.08 -4.49 -5.33
CA THR A 247 1.32 -5.51 -6.05
C THR A 247 1.56 -6.92 -5.53
N LEU A 248 2.61 -7.13 -4.74
CA LEU A 248 2.88 -8.39 -4.08
C LEU A 248 1.77 -8.74 -3.07
N PRO A 249 1.32 -10.00 -2.97
CA PRO A 249 1.68 -11.19 -3.77
C PRO A 249 0.68 -11.53 -4.89
N HIS A 250 0.03 -10.55 -5.55
CA HIS A 250 -0.87 -10.78 -6.67
C HIS A 250 -0.19 -11.58 -7.80
N ALA A 251 -0.92 -12.41 -8.53
CA ALA A 251 -0.43 -13.02 -9.76
C ALA A 251 -0.04 -11.94 -10.80
N GLU A 252 0.95 -12.15 -11.69
CA GLU A 252 1.62 -13.43 -11.96
C GLU A 252 2.60 -13.82 -10.83
N LEU A 253 2.82 -15.13 -10.66
CA LEU A 253 3.74 -15.64 -9.64
C LEU A 253 5.16 -15.62 -10.18
N VAL A 254 5.86 -14.54 -9.91
CA VAL A 254 7.23 -14.34 -10.38
C VAL A 254 8.00 -13.38 -9.46
N GLN A 255 9.28 -13.67 -9.29
CA GLN A 255 10.22 -12.81 -8.58
C GLN A 255 11.64 -13.01 -9.12
N PRO A 256 12.60 -12.16 -8.74
CA PRO A 256 14.01 -12.32 -9.08
C PRO A 256 14.57 -13.68 -8.66
N ASN A 257 15.45 -14.24 -9.47
CA ASN A 257 16.11 -15.51 -9.17
C ASN A 257 17.30 -15.27 -8.20
N ASP A 258 16.98 -14.93 -6.97
CA ASP A 258 17.93 -14.58 -5.90
C ASP A 258 17.88 -15.57 -4.72
N SER A 259 18.47 -15.17 -3.60
CA SER A 259 18.53 -15.99 -2.38
C SER A 259 17.15 -16.29 -1.79
N ILE A 260 16.17 -15.36 -1.91
CA ILE A 260 14.81 -15.56 -1.41
C ILE A 260 14.11 -16.68 -2.19
N LEU A 261 14.12 -16.60 -3.53
CA LEU A 261 13.55 -17.66 -4.37
C LEU A 261 14.25 -19.00 -4.18
N LYS A 262 15.59 -19.00 -4.10
CA LYS A 262 16.40 -20.21 -3.89
C LYS A 262 16.00 -20.91 -2.59
N GLN A 263 15.88 -20.19 -1.50
CA GLN A 263 15.43 -20.74 -0.20
C GLN A 263 14.12 -21.50 -0.31
N TYR A 264 13.13 -20.96 -1.04
CA TYR A 264 11.83 -21.60 -1.18
C TYR A 264 11.83 -22.73 -2.21
N LYS A 265 12.64 -22.67 -3.26
CA LYS A 265 12.86 -23.83 -4.17
C LYS A 265 13.47 -25.02 -3.43
N GLU A 266 14.38 -24.79 -2.50
CA GLU A 266 14.95 -25.83 -1.64
C GLU A 266 13.91 -26.39 -0.65
N LYS A 267 13.05 -25.52 -0.09
CA LYS A 267 11.98 -25.91 0.83
C LYS A 267 10.87 -26.72 0.13
N PHE A 268 10.51 -26.34 -1.10
CA PHE A 268 9.45 -26.94 -1.89
C PHE A 268 10.02 -27.65 -3.13
N PHE A 269 10.98 -28.58 -2.93
CA PHE A 269 11.72 -29.21 -4.05
C PHE A 269 10.86 -30.08 -4.99
N HIS A 270 9.64 -30.47 -4.58
CA HIS A 270 8.60 -31.11 -5.42
C HIS A 270 7.48 -30.13 -5.74
N ASP A 271 7.84 -28.92 -6.12
CA ASP A 271 6.90 -27.83 -6.30
C ASP A 271 5.97 -28.05 -7.52
N LYS A 272 4.82 -27.40 -7.45
CA LYS A 272 3.78 -27.42 -8.47
C LYS A 272 4.17 -26.50 -9.64
N THR A 273 3.91 -26.98 -10.86
CA THR A 273 4.02 -26.17 -12.07
C THR A 273 2.63 -25.78 -12.54
N TRP A 274 2.46 -24.52 -12.89
CA TRP A 274 1.29 -24.01 -13.58
C TRP A 274 1.67 -23.60 -15.00
N GLY A 275 1.14 -24.31 -15.99
CA GLY A 275 1.46 -24.12 -17.41
C GLY A 275 0.66 -23.04 -18.13
N GLY A 276 -0.15 -22.28 -17.39
CA GLY A 276 -1.14 -21.37 -17.95
C GLY A 276 -2.51 -22.05 -18.11
N SER A 277 -3.53 -21.24 -18.40
CA SER A 277 -4.87 -21.71 -18.79
C SER A 277 -5.33 -20.95 -20.03
N GLU A 278 -6.26 -21.54 -20.79
CA GLU A 278 -6.86 -20.84 -21.93
C GLU A 278 -7.45 -19.50 -21.50
N GLY A 279 -7.11 -18.43 -22.20
CA GLY A 279 -7.51 -17.06 -21.85
C GLY A 279 -6.79 -16.45 -20.65
N SER A 280 -5.82 -17.15 -20.04
CA SER A 280 -4.99 -16.58 -18.99
C SER A 280 -4.09 -15.48 -19.53
N ARG A 281 -3.99 -14.40 -18.77
CA ARG A 281 -3.13 -13.25 -19.06
C ARG A 281 -1.78 -13.32 -18.29
N TYR A 282 -1.59 -14.37 -17.48
CA TYR A 282 -0.40 -14.58 -16.68
C TYR A 282 0.56 -15.55 -17.34
N ASN A 283 1.84 -15.30 -17.21
CA ASN A 283 2.90 -16.20 -17.67
C ASN A 283 2.87 -17.51 -16.84
N PRO A 284 3.24 -18.66 -17.46
CA PRO A 284 3.43 -19.89 -16.73
C PRO A 284 4.43 -19.75 -15.57
N ALA A 285 4.17 -20.43 -14.46
CA ALA A 285 5.05 -20.49 -13.30
C ALA A 285 5.51 -21.93 -13.03
N VAL A 286 6.82 -22.15 -12.97
CA VAL A 286 7.41 -23.48 -12.80
C VAL A 286 7.42 -23.94 -11.35
N HIS A 287 7.53 -22.99 -10.41
CA HIS A 287 7.63 -23.23 -8.97
C HIS A 287 6.62 -22.36 -8.21
N THR A 288 5.32 -22.68 -8.35
CA THR A 288 4.26 -21.78 -7.89
C THR A 288 4.29 -21.51 -6.38
N HIS A 289 4.57 -22.52 -5.55
CA HIS A 289 4.65 -22.33 -4.11
C HIS A 289 5.91 -21.53 -3.72
N ALA A 290 7.04 -21.81 -4.35
CA ALA A 290 8.29 -21.08 -4.07
C ALA A 290 8.21 -19.62 -4.53
N GLU A 291 7.66 -19.35 -5.71
CA GLU A 291 7.45 -17.99 -6.20
C GLU A 291 6.52 -17.21 -5.26
N PHE A 292 5.36 -17.77 -4.93
CA PHE A 292 4.38 -17.13 -4.05
C PHE A 292 4.96 -16.82 -2.66
N ALA A 293 5.56 -17.83 -2.02
CA ALA A 293 6.16 -17.67 -0.69
C ALA A 293 7.29 -16.63 -0.70
N GLY A 294 8.11 -16.64 -1.75
CA GLY A 294 9.17 -15.66 -1.94
C GLY A 294 8.66 -14.23 -2.15
N MET A 295 7.54 -14.05 -2.87
CA MET A 295 6.91 -12.74 -3.05
C MET A 295 6.47 -12.13 -1.70
N ILE A 296 5.90 -12.93 -0.80
CA ILE A 296 5.51 -12.47 0.54
C ILE A 296 6.73 -12.16 1.40
N THR A 297 7.76 -13.02 1.38
CA THR A 297 9.00 -12.77 2.14
C THR A 297 9.74 -11.52 1.63
N ARG A 298 9.69 -11.25 0.32
CA ARG A 298 10.22 -10.00 -0.25
C ARG A 298 9.45 -8.77 0.25
N LEU A 299 8.13 -8.84 0.27
CA LEU A 299 7.29 -7.78 0.83
C LEU A 299 7.58 -7.56 2.33
N ASP A 300 7.79 -8.65 3.08
CA ASP A 300 8.22 -8.57 4.49
C ASP A 300 9.56 -7.83 4.64
N ALA A 301 10.52 -8.11 3.76
CA ALA A 301 11.80 -7.39 3.75
C ALA A 301 11.59 -5.89 3.49
N TYR A 302 10.74 -5.51 2.54
CA TYR A 302 10.41 -4.10 2.28
C TYR A 302 9.82 -3.41 3.51
N VAL A 303 8.92 -4.07 4.24
CA VAL A 303 8.37 -3.52 5.50
C VAL A 303 9.50 -3.32 6.51
N GLY A 304 10.41 -4.28 6.63
CA GLY A 304 11.59 -4.17 7.49
C GLY A 304 12.47 -2.96 7.15
N GLU A 305 12.73 -2.72 5.87
CA GLU A 305 13.53 -1.59 5.38
C GLU A 305 12.84 -0.24 5.63
N ILE A 306 11.51 -0.14 5.43
CA ILE A 306 10.72 1.06 5.76
C ILE A 306 10.85 1.39 7.25
N LEU A 307 10.63 0.41 8.13
CA LEU A 307 10.73 0.61 9.59
C LEU A 307 12.14 1.01 10.01
N ALA A 308 13.17 0.40 9.41
CA ALA A 308 14.57 0.74 9.65
C ALA A 308 14.88 2.17 9.19
N LYS A 309 14.41 2.58 8.01
CA LYS A 309 14.60 3.93 7.47
C LYS A 309 13.94 5.00 8.35
N LEU A 310 12.71 4.76 8.82
CA LEU A 310 12.04 5.67 9.76
C LEU A 310 12.82 5.84 11.07
N LYS A 311 13.39 4.75 11.58
CA LYS A 311 14.23 4.77 12.78
C LYS A 311 15.55 5.49 12.55
N GLU A 312 16.23 5.24 11.43
CA GLU A 312 17.45 5.92 11.00
C GLU A 312 17.26 7.44 10.93
N LYS A 313 16.12 7.88 10.37
CA LYS A 313 15.74 9.29 10.22
C LYS A 313 15.25 9.94 11.52
N GLY A 314 15.07 9.20 12.60
CA GLY A 314 14.47 9.71 13.84
C GLY A 314 12.97 10.03 13.75
N LEU A 315 12.29 9.55 12.70
CA LEU A 315 10.87 9.81 12.43
C LEU A 315 9.94 8.77 13.06
N ASP A 316 10.48 7.64 13.51
CA ASP A 316 9.76 6.45 13.97
C ASP A 316 8.72 6.74 15.05
N LYS A 317 9.07 7.55 16.07
CA LYS A 317 8.17 7.83 17.20
C LYS A 317 6.93 8.63 16.84
N ASN A 318 7.02 9.47 15.81
CA ASN A 318 5.91 10.30 15.33
C ASN A 318 5.30 9.77 14.02
N THR A 319 5.51 8.49 13.69
CA THR A 319 4.96 7.88 12.48
C THR A 319 4.04 6.73 12.82
N ILE A 320 2.82 6.79 12.31
CA ILE A 320 1.87 5.68 12.29
C ILE A 320 2.20 4.84 11.06
N VAL A 321 2.50 3.57 11.25
CA VAL A 321 2.67 2.61 10.15
C VAL A 321 1.51 1.62 10.20
N ILE A 322 0.78 1.51 9.09
CA ILE A 322 -0.33 0.58 8.91
C ILE A 322 0.07 -0.42 7.83
N PHE A 323 -0.22 -1.69 8.05
CA PHE A 323 -0.06 -2.77 7.07
C PHE A 323 -1.39 -3.48 6.87
N SER A 324 -1.80 -3.68 5.61
CA SER A 324 -3.03 -4.41 5.27
C SER A 324 -3.00 -4.95 3.84
N SER A 325 -4.05 -5.70 3.44
CA SER A 325 -4.32 -6.17 2.08
C SER A 325 -5.60 -5.57 1.55
N ASP A 326 -5.70 -5.39 0.22
CA ASP A 326 -6.90 -4.80 -0.39
C ASP A 326 -8.10 -5.75 -0.47
N ASN A 327 -7.90 -7.05 -0.46
CA ASN A 327 -8.93 -8.10 -0.37
C ASN A 327 -8.30 -9.43 0.08
N GLY A 328 -9.12 -10.47 0.18
CA GLY A 328 -8.68 -11.81 0.53
C GLY A 328 -7.88 -12.51 -0.58
N PRO A 329 -7.41 -13.75 -0.34
CA PRO A 329 -6.46 -14.44 -1.21
C PRO A 329 -7.07 -14.85 -2.55
N HIS A 330 -6.23 -14.93 -3.57
CA HIS A 330 -6.58 -15.37 -4.93
C HIS A 330 -6.07 -16.79 -5.24
N GLU A 331 -6.61 -17.38 -6.30
CA GLU A 331 -6.17 -18.66 -6.90
C GLU A 331 -5.61 -18.49 -8.32
N GLU A 332 -5.31 -17.23 -8.72
CA GLU A 332 -4.87 -16.86 -10.06
C GLU A 332 -3.39 -17.23 -10.27
N GLY A 333 -3.00 -17.49 -11.54
CA GLY A 333 -1.61 -17.70 -11.92
C GLY A 333 -0.95 -18.94 -11.31
N GLY A 334 -1.75 -19.90 -10.83
CA GLY A 334 -1.25 -21.09 -10.15
C GLY A 334 -1.08 -20.95 -8.64
N ALA A 335 -1.53 -19.84 -8.04
CA ALA A 335 -1.55 -19.69 -6.59
C ALA A 335 -2.40 -20.80 -5.95
N ASP A 336 -1.96 -21.28 -4.79
CA ASP A 336 -2.57 -22.40 -4.07
C ASP A 336 -2.98 -21.97 -2.66
N PRO A 337 -4.19 -21.38 -2.52
CA PRO A 337 -4.64 -20.90 -1.22
C PRO A 337 -4.88 -22.02 -0.21
N GLU A 338 -5.23 -23.20 -0.64
CA GLU A 338 -5.44 -24.37 0.23
C GLU A 338 -4.12 -24.86 0.82
N PHE A 339 -3.07 -25.01 0.01
CA PHE A 339 -1.75 -25.46 0.44
C PHE A 339 -1.19 -24.57 1.56
N PHE A 340 -1.31 -23.27 1.42
CA PHE A 340 -0.80 -22.30 2.40
C PHE A 340 -1.78 -21.98 3.54
N GLY A 341 -3.04 -22.41 3.47
CA GLY A 341 -4.08 -22.01 4.42
C GLY A 341 -4.32 -20.50 4.43
N ARG A 342 -4.25 -19.87 3.26
CA ARG A 342 -4.24 -18.41 3.06
C ARG A 342 -5.51 -17.71 3.53
N ASP A 343 -6.62 -18.40 3.50
CA ASP A 343 -7.92 -17.93 4.00
C ASP A 343 -8.01 -17.85 5.54
N GLY A 344 -7.02 -18.43 6.25
CA GLY A 344 -7.05 -18.51 7.72
C GLY A 344 -8.20 -19.39 8.23
N LYS A 345 -8.63 -20.39 7.46
CA LYS A 345 -9.80 -21.26 7.70
C LYS A 345 -11.15 -20.54 7.58
N LEU A 346 -11.18 -19.39 6.95
CA LEU A 346 -12.41 -18.65 6.63
C LEU A 346 -12.97 -19.13 5.29
N ARG A 347 -14.28 -19.09 5.15
CA ARG A 347 -14.93 -19.46 3.88
C ARG A 347 -14.71 -18.38 2.83
N GLY A 348 -14.31 -18.77 1.62
CA GLY A 348 -14.26 -17.92 0.44
C GLY A 348 -12.89 -17.33 0.14
N LEU A 349 -12.76 -16.81 -1.07
CA LEU A 349 -11.55 -16.24 -1.67
C LEU A 349 -11.91 -14.91 -2.35
N LYS A 350 -10.93 -14.24 -2.94
CA LYS A 350 -11.11 -13.08 -3.83
C LYS A 350 -12.33 -13.27 -4.76
N ARG A 351 -13.11 -12.23 -5.00
CA ARG A 351 -14.40 -12.18 -5.72
C ARG A 351 -15.61 -12.76 -4.96
N GLN A 352 -15.41 -13.33 -3.79
CA GLN A 352 -16.49 -13.89 -2.98
C GLN A 352 -16.74 -13.02 -1.74
N CYS A 353 -18.00 -12.68 -1.49
CA CYS A 353 -18.39 -11.83 -0.33
C CYS A 353 -18.49 -12.62 0.99
N TYR A 354 -17.75 -13.71 1.13
CA TYR A 354 -17.59 -14.43 2.38
C TYR A 354 -16.39 -13.90 3.16
N GLU A 355 -16.28 -14.28 4.41
CA GLU A 355 -15.21 -13.87 5.32
C GLU A 355 -13.81 -13.97 4.70
N GLY A 356 -13.48 -15.11 4.05
CA GLY A 356 -12.18 -15.30 3.42
C GLY A 356 -11.89 -14.36 2.24
N GLY A 357 -12.93 -13.82 1.59
CA GLY A 357 -12.76 -12.86 0.48
C GLY A 357 -12.61 -11.41 0.94
N ILE A 358 -13.06 -11.07 2.16
CA ILE A 358 -13.09 -9.68 2.66
C ILE A 358 -12.39 -9.47 4.00
N ARG A 359 -12.20 -10.50 4.82
CA ARG A 359 -11.42 -10.37 6.06
C ARG A 359 -9.93 -10.39 5.72
N ILE A 360 -9.23 -9.36 6.16
CA ILE A 360 -7.85 -9.08 5.77
C ILE A 360 -6.95 -8.93 7.00
N PRO A 361 -5.62 -9.16 6.87
CA PRO A 361 -4.68 -8.77 7.91
C PRO A 361 -4.68 -7.24 8.06
N PHE A 362 -4.64 -6.75 9.31
CA PHE A 362 -4.55 -5.33 9.60
C PHE A 362 -3.72 -5.12 10.86
N ILE A 363 -2.61 -4.41 10.71
CA ILE A 363 -1.65 -4.16 11.78
C ILE A 363 -1.37 -2.65 11.83
N VAL A 364 -1.39 -2.08 13.04
CA VAL A 364 -1.08 -0.67 13.30
C VAL A 364 0.07 -0.59 14.28
N ARG A 365 1.13 0.12 13.92
CA ARG A 365 2.26 0.41 14.78
C ARG A 365 2.42 1.93 14.95
N TRP A 366 2.41 2.39 16.19
CA TRP A 366 2.70 3.78 16.57
C TRP A 366 3.38 3.80 17.94
N PRO A 367 4.71 3.89 17.98
CA PRO A 367 5.46 3.80 19.24
C PRO A 367 5.04 4.84 20.27
N GLY A 368 4.75 4.38 21.49
CA GLY A 368 4.34 5.25 22.59
C GLY A 368 2.87 5.70 22.57
N LYS A 369 2.13 5.45 21.49
CA LYS A 369 0.69 5.78 21.39
C LYS A 369 -0.17 4.52 21.27
N VAL A 370 0.23 3.54 20.47
CA VAL A 370 -0.42 2.23 20.38
C VAL A 370 0.31 1.25 21.29
N LYS A 371 -0.42 0.57 22.16
CA LYS A 371 0.18 -0.40 23.09
C LYS A 371 0.71 -1.61 22.32
N ALA A 372 2.00 -1.88 22.48
CA ALA A 372 2.66 -3.03 21.87
C ALA A 372 2.06 -4.36 22.30
N GLY A 373 2.02 -5.35 21.40
CA GLY A 373 1.51 -6.69 21.62
C GLY A 373 -0.01 -6.78 21.81
N THR A 374 -0.75 -5.72 21.44
CA THR A 374 -2.21 -5.75 21.54
C THR A 374 -2.82 -6.57 20.40
N VAL A 375 -3.78 -7.42 20.75
CA VAL A 375 -4.64 -8.12 19.80
C VAL A 375 -6.06 -7.57 19.98
N GLN A 376 -6.57 -6.90 18.95
CA GLN A 376 -7.91 -6.34 18.97
C GLN A 376 -8.91 -7.32 18.35
N ASN A 377 -9.75 -7.92 19.24
CA ASN A 377 -10.71 -8.95 18.86
C ASN A 377 -12.16 -8.46 18.80
N ASP A 378 -12.47 -7.35 19.49
CA ASP A 378 -13.85 -6.93 19.75
C ASP A 378 -14.31 -5.85 18.79
N HIS A 379 -13.38 -5.10 18.18
CA HIS A 379 -13.68 -4.03 17.25
C HIS A 379 -13.67 -4.51 15.82
N GLN A 380 -14.75 -4.31 15.09
CA GLN A 380 -14.83 -4.51 13.66
C GLN A 380 -14.41 -3.22 12.96
N LEU A 381 -13.38 -3.30 12.12
CA LEU A 381 -12.86 -2.20 11.33
C LEU A 381 -13.08 -2.50 9.85
N ALA A 382 -13.49 -1.52 9.08
CA ALA A 382 -13.59 -1.62 7.63
C ALA A 382 -12.86 -0.46 6.93
N PHE A 383 -12.52 -0.62 5.67
CA PHE A 383 -11.73 0.36 4.94
C PHE A 383 -12.37 1.75 4.82
N TYR A 384 -13.68 1.84 4.84
CA TYR A 384 -14.37 3.14 4.85
C TYR A 384 -14.22 3.90 6.18
N ASP A 385 -13.71 3.25 7.25
CA ASP A 385 -13.39 3.89 8.53
C ASP A 385 -12.03 4.62 8.48
N ILE A 386 -11.18 4.33 7.51
CA ILE A 386 -9.82 4.88 7.41
C ILE A 386 -9.84 6.39 7.21
N MET A 387 -10.61 6.88 6.25
CA MET A 387 -10.66 8.32 5.96
C MET A 387 -11.19 9.13 7.16
N PRO A 388 -12.34 8.81 7.81
CA PRO A 388 -12.77 9.52 9.00
C PRO A 388 -11.77 9.43 10.15
N THR A 389 -11.14 8.28 10.36
CA THR A 389 -10.09 8.11 11.37
C THR A 389 -8.90 9.04 11.13
N PHE A 390 -8.43 9.15 9.88
CA PHE A 390 -7.33 10.05 9.56
C PHE A 390 -7.73 11.52 9.70
N CYS A 391 -8.95 11.88 9.28
CA CYS A 391 -9.46 13.25 9.49
C CYS A 391 -9.49 13.62 10.98
N GLU A 392 -9.93 12.72 11.85
CA GLU A 392 -9.90 12.94 13.30
C GLU A 392 -8.47 13.08 13.83
N LEU A 393 -7.56 12.19 13.45
CA LEU A 393 -6.15 12.20 13.85
C LEU A 393 -5.43 13.50 13.47
N ILE A 394 -5.76 14.07 12.30
CA ILE A 394 -5.12 15.32 11.82
C ILE A 394 -5.87 16.58 12.27
N GLY A 395 -6.99 16.42 12.97
CA GLY A 395 -7.82 17.53 13.47
C GLY A 395 -8.66 18.20 12.39
N ASP A 396 -8.96 17.52 11.27
CA ASP A 396 -9.85 18.04 10.23
C ASP A 396 -11.31 17.84 10.62
N LYS A 397 -11.95 18.96 11.06
CA LYS A 397 -13.36 19.00 11.45
C LYS A 397 -14.33 19.22 10.27
N LYS A 398 -13.79 19.42 9.06
CA LYS A 398 -14.58 19.73 7.85
C LYS A 398 -14.80 18.51 6.97
N PHE A 399 -14.59 17.33 7.51
CA PHE A 399 -14.83 16.09 6.79
C PHE A 399 -16.26 16.07 6.21
N PRO A 400 -16.45 15.74 4.92
CA PRO A 400 -17.78 15.58 4.36
C PRO A 400 -18.53 14.45 5.10
N LYS A 401 -19.69 14.77 5.65
CA LYS A 401 -20.56 13.82 6.35
C LYS A 401 -21.34 12.97 5.35
#